data_3cf2533035e917260d3771756533b874
#
_entry.id   3cf2533035e917260d3771756533b874
#
_cell.length_a   1.000
_cell.length_b   1.000
_cell.length_c   1.000
_cell.angle_alpha   90.00
_cell.angle_beta   90.00
_cell.angle_gamma   90.00
#
_symmetry.space_group_name_H-M   'P 1'
#
loop_
_entity.id
_entity.type
_entity.pdbx_description
1 polymer ?
#
loop_
_entity_poly.entity_id
_entity_poly.type
_entity_poly.pdbx_seq_one_letter_code
_entity_poly.pdbx_strand_id
1 'polypeptide(L)'
;MKTDFEIAREATLEPIYDIAAKAGISAVELEPYGKHIAKVPYTLINEEKVKKCNLILVTSITPTKSGNGKTTVSVGLALGMNRIGKNAVVALREPSLGPCFGMKGGAAGGGYAQVLPMEKINLHFTGDFHAITSANNMIAALLDNYIYQHQDDGFGMKEVLWRRVLDVNDRNLRTIVTGLGGKTDGIVTESGFDITPASEIMAIFCLATSEDDLRRRIDNVLLGITLEGKPFTVKDLGVGGAIVAILHDAIHPNMVQTIENTPAFIHGGPFANIAHGCNSVMATKMAMTFGDYAITEAGFGADLGAEKFFDIKCRKAGIAPKLTVLVATAQALKMHGGVNEKEIKTPNVEGVRRGLANMDKHIANMQAFGQTVVVCLNRFATDTDEELDVVRRHCEEQGVGFALNTAFGEGGKGAEEIARLVVETIEKNPSKPLKMMYEDADDIETKVRKIAQNIYGANDVVLKPAAKKKLARIKELGLEHFPVCIAKTQYSFSEDAKAYGLPTNFDITIRDFVINTGSEMIVAVAGDIMRMPGLPKSPQAELIDVVNGVIEGLS
;
A
#
# COMPACT_ATOMS: atom_id res chain seq x y z
N MET A 1 -14.92 20.66 16.42
CA MET A 1 -14.91 20.19 15.03
C MET A 1 -15.55 18.81 15.06
N LYS A 2 -16.43 18.48 14.11
CA LYS A 2 -17.05 17.15 14.02
C LYS A 2 -15.97 16.10 13.76
N THR A 3 -16.17 14.91 14.30
CA THR A 3 -15.29 13.75 14.02
C THR A 3 -15.53 13.23 12.59
N ASP A 4 -14.58 12.49 12.05
CA ASP A 4 -14.70 11.86 10.72
C ASP A 4 -15.96 11.01 10.60
N PHE A 5 -16.32 10.37 11.69
CA PHE A 5 -17.50 9.53 11.83
C PHE A 5 -18.81 10.33 11.83
N GLU A 6 -18.88 11.45 12.57
CA GLU A 6 -20.05 12.33 12.56
C GLU A 6 -20.28 12.92 11.17
N ILE A 7 -19.21 13.31 10.49
CA ILE A 7 -19.26 13.82 9.11
C ILE A 7 -19.76 12.73 8.15
N ALA A 8 -19.24 11.51 8.27
CA ALA A 8 -19.66 10.37 7.45
C ALA A 8 -21.15 10.04 7.60
N ARG A 9 -21.68 10.15 8.83
CA ARG A 9 -23.09 9.87 9.12
C ARG A 9 -24.05 10.93 8.59
N GLU A 10 -23.65 12.17 8.58
CA GLU A 10 -24.46 13.27 8.05
C GLU A 10 -24.50 13.28 6.52
N ALA A 11 -23.58 12.57 5.87
CA ALA A 11 -23.52 12.47 4.43
C ALA A 11 -24.72 11.71 3.85
N THR A 12 -25.29 12.22 2.79
CA THR A 12 -26.35 11.54 2.04
C THR A 12 -25.73 10.63 1.00
N LEU A 13 -25.85 9.31 1.21
CA LEU A 13 -25.37 8.31 0.27
C LEU A 13 -26.39 8.06 -0.84
N GLU A 14 -25.92 8.08 -2.08
CA GLU A 14 -26.71 7.64 -3.24
C GLU A 14 -26.64 6.10 -3.39
N PRO A 15 -27.66 5.48 -4.01
CA PRO A 15 -27.59 4.08 -4.40
C PRO A 15 -26.38 3.81 -5.30
N ILE A 16 -25.74 2.66 -5.13
CA ILE A 16 -24.52 2.33 -5.89
C ILE A 16 -24.76 2.28 -7.41
N TYR A 17 -25.98 1.98 -7.83
CA TYR A 17 -26.36 2.00 -9.25
C TYR A 17 -26.31 3.41 -9.85
N ASP A 18 -26.67 4.43 -9.08
CA ASP A 18 -26.61 5.83 -9.52
C ASP A 18 -25.16 6.30 -9.61
N ILE A 19 -24.32 5.87 -8.65
CA ILE A 19 -22.87 6.13 -8.68
C ILE A 19 -22.22 5.46 -9.90
N ALA A 20 -22.58 4.21 -10.18
CA ALA A 20 -22.07 3.48 -11.35
C ALA A 20 -22.49 4.15 -12.66
N ALA A 21 -23.73 4.63 -12.75
CA ALA A 21 -24.20 5.37 -13.91
C ALA A 21 -23.39 6.65 -14.17
N LYS A 22 -22.96 7.38 -13.11
CA LYS A 22 -22.04 8.53 -13.22
C LYS A 22 -20.69 8.15 -13.82
N ALA A 23 -20.21 6.94 -13.56
CA ALA A 23 -18.99 6.38 -14.15
C ALA A 23 -19.22 5.79 -15.56
N GLY A 24 -20.48 5.72 -16.04
CA GLY A 24 -20.83 5.07 -17.30
C GLY A 24 -20.81 3.54 -17.23
N ILE A 25 -21.00 2.96 -16.04
CA ILE A 25 -21.09 1.52 -15.81
C ILE A 25 -22.57 1.11 -15.76
N SER A 26 -22.94 0.10 -16.55
CA SER A 26 -24.32 -0.40 -16.58
C SER A 26 -24.65 -1.16 -15.28
N ALA A 27 -25.86 -0.97 -14.77
CA ALA A 27 -26.33 -1.65 -13.57
C ALA A 27 -26.31 -3.18 -13.67
N VAL A 28 -26.44 -3.75 -14.88
CA VAL A 28 -26.41 -5.19 -15.11
C VAL A 28 -25.01 -5.80 -14.95
N GLU A 29 -23.97 -5.01 -14.98
CA GLU A 29 -22.58 -5.43 -14.80
C GLU A 29 -22.18 -5.50 -13.32
N LEU A 30 -23.01 -4.96 -12.43
CA LEU A 30 -22.66 -4.83 -11.01
C LEU A 30 -23.12 -6.03 -10.21
N GLU A 31 -22.29 -6.47 -9.28
CA GLU A 31 -22.69 -7.35 -8.19
C GLU A 31 -22.82 -6.53 -6.89
N PRO A 32 -24.06 -6.21 -6.44
CA PRO A 32 -24.27 -5.32 -5.30
C PRO A 32 -24.01 -6.01 -3.96
N TYR A 33 -23.30 -5.34 -3.08
CA TYR A 33 -23.10 -5.69 -1.68
C TYR A 33 -23.89 -4.71 -0.78
N GLY A 34 -25.22 -4.79 -0.88
CA GLY A 34 -26.15 -3.84 -0.26
C GLY A 34 -26.37 -2.60 -1.13
N LYS A 35 -26.77 -1.47 -0.50
CA LYS A 35 -27.22 -0.28 -1.24
C LYS A 35 -26.09 0.57 -1.83
N HIS A 36 -24.90 0.56 -1.20
CA HIS A 36 -23.87 1.59 -1.41
C HIS A 36 -22.50 1.03 -1.82
N ILE A 37 -22.41 -0.27 -2.03
CA ILE A 37 -21.19 -0.98 -2.41
C ILE A 37 -21.53 -1.97 -3.53
N ALA A 38 -20.66 -2.11 -4.52
CA ALA A 38 -20.76 -3.18 -5.52
C ALA A 38 -19.37 -3.65 -5.96
N LYS A 39 -19.26 -4.91 -6.34
CA LYS A 39 -18.12 -5.38 -7.13
C LYS A 39 -18.36 -5.06 -8.60
N VAL A 40 -17.28 -4.71 -9.28
CA VAL A 40 -17.26 -4.38 -10.70
C VAL A 40 -16.35 -5.37 -11.41
N PRO A 41 -16.84 -6.16 -12.37
CA PRO A 41 -16.04 -7.15 -13.07
C PRO A 41 -14.79 -6.54 -13.69
N TYR A 42 -13.61 -7.11 -13.38
CA TYR A 42 -12.34 -6.62 -13.95
C TYR A 42 -12.31 -6.71 -15.49
N THR A 43 -13.15 -7.55 -16.07
CA THR A 43 -13.33 -7.70 -17.52
C THR A 43 -13.82 -6.42 -18.21
N LEU A 44 -14.33 -5.44 -17.46
CA LEU A 44 -14.71 -4.12 -17.96
C LEU A 44 -13.51 -3.19 -18.17
N ILE A 45 -12.31 -3.56 -17.74
CA ILE A 45 -11.09 -2.80 -17.99
C ILE A 45 -10.88 -2.67 -19.50
N ASN A 46 -10.73 -1.43 -19.96
CA ASN A 46 -10.49 -1.11 -21.36
C ASN A 46 -9.08 -0.54 -21.53
N GLU A 47 -8.17 -1.33 -22.09
CA GLU A 47 -6.75 -0.96 -22.22
C GLU A 47 -6.54 0.27 -23.12
N GLU A 48 -7.41 0.54 -24.10
CA GLU A 48 -7.31 1.76 -24.92
C GLU A 48 -7.68 3.02 -24.12
N LYS A 49 -8.64 2.92 -23.20
CA LYS A 49 -8.95 4.00 -22.25
C LYS A 49 -7.84 4.17 -21.21
N VAL A 50 -7.29 3.06 -20.71
CA VAL A 50 -6.15 3.07 -19.78
C VAL A 50 -4.97 3.85 -20.37
N LYS A 51 -4.62 3.63 -21.64
CA LYS A 51 -3.52 4.35 -22.31
C LYS A 51 -3.77 5.86 -22.44
N LYS A 52 -5.03 6.29 -22.52
CA LYS A 52 -5.40 7.71 -22.70
C LYS A 52 -5.58 8.46 -21.39
N CYS A 53 -5.86 7.74 -20.31
CA CYS A 53 -6.13 8.33 -18.99
C CYS A 53 -4.88 9.00 -18.41
N ASN A 54 -5.09 10.09 -17.70
CA ASN A 54 -4.06 10.78 -16.93
C ASN A 54 -3.98 10.14 -15.53
N LEU A 55 -3.05 9.20 -15.35
CA LEU A 55 -2.78 8.60 -14.04
C LEU A 55 -1.97 9.58 -13.18
N ILE A 56 -2.41 9.81 -11.95
CA ILE A 56 -1.78 10.68 -10.95
C ILE A 56 -1.41 9.82 -9.74
N LEU A 57 -0.14 9.86 -9.36
CA LEU A 57 0.34 9.24 -8.12
C LEU A 57 0.32 10.25 -6.98
N VAL A 58 -0.33 9.92 -5.87
CA VAL A 58 -0.23 10.67 -4.61
C VAL A 58 0.69 9.91 -3.66
N THR A 59 1.75 10.56 -3.24
CA THR A 59 2.71 10.05 -2.27
C THR A 59 3.03 11.13 -1.22
N SER A 60 3.97 10.92 -0.32
CA SER A 60 4.30 11.94 0.67
C SER A 60 5.78 11.96 1.03
N ILE A 61 6.20 13.03 1.71
CA ILE A 61 7.45 13.05 2.46
C ILE A 61 7.41 12.00 3.58
N THR A 62 8.53 11.74 4.24
CA THR A 62 8.60 10.81 5.37
C THR A 62 7.52 11.17 6.43
N PRO A 63 6.63 10.23 6.82
CA PRO A 63 5.49 10.55 7.65
C PRO A 63 5.84 10.68 9.14
N THR A 64 5.00 11.42 9.87
CA THR A 64 4.90 11.31 11.34
C THR A 64 4.14 10.04 11.73
N LYS A 65 4.07 9.73 13.01
CA LYS A 65 3.24 8.61 13.51
C LYS A 65 1.75 8.77 13.18
N SER A 66 1.27 10.00 13.15
CA SER A 66 -0.12 10.32 12.76
C SER A 66 -0.35 10.27 11.24
N GLY A 67 0.72 10.10 10.44
CA GLY A 67 0.66 10.15 8.98
C GLY A 67 0.64 11.58 8.42
N ASN A 68 0.61 11.71 7.08
CA ASN A 68 0.60 13.00 6.37
C ASN A 68 -0.74 13.30 5.68
N GLY A 69 -1.76 12.45 5.86
CA GLY A 69 -3.08 12.65 5.25
C GLY A 69 -3.15 12.37 3.75
N LYS A 70 -2.31 11.45 3.21
CA LYS A 70 -2.33 11.10 1.79
C LYS A 70 -3.70 10.73 1.25
N THR A 71 -4.44 9.85 1.95
CA THR A 71 -5.76 9.40 1.50
C THR A 71 -6.74 10.56 1.47
N THR A 72 -6.71 11.45 2.46
CA THR A 72 -7.50 12.69 2.48
C THR A 72 -7.16 13.57 1.26
N VAL A 73 -5.86 13.70 0.92
CA VAL A 73 -5.44 14.45 -0.27
C VAL A 73 -5.87 13.74 -1.55
N SER A 74 -5.76 12.42 -1.63
CA SER A 74 -6.15 11.65 -2.83
C SER A 74 -7.65 11.77 -3.11
N VAL A 75 -8.48 11.62 -2.08
CA VAL A 75 -9.93 11.80 -2.18
C VAL A 75 -10.26 13.26 -2.45
N GLY A 76 -9.66 14.20 -1.69
CA GLY A 76 -9.85 15.64 -1.88
C GLY A 76 -9.51 16.09 -3.30
N LEU A 77 -8.40 15.60 -3.87
CA LEU A 77 -8.00 15.91 -5.24
C LEU A 77 -9.04 15.41 -6.26
N ALA A 78 -9.57 14.18 -6.08
CA ALA A 78 -10.65 13.67 -6.94
C ALA A 78 -11.90 14.56 -6.84
N LEU A 79 -12.29 14.94 -5.63
CA LEU A 79 -13.41 15.86 -5.40
C LEU A 79 -13.16 17.22 -6.06
N GLY A 80 -11.99 17.83 -5.83
CA GLY A 80 -11.62 19.11 -6.43
C GLY A 80 -11.61 19.07 -7.96
N MET A 81 -11.10 18.01 -8.55
CA MET A 81 -11.13 17.81 -10.01
C MET A 81 -12.56 17.70 -10.55
N ASN A 82 -13.43 16.92 -9.89
CA ASN A 82 -14.83 16.82 -10.29
C ASN A 82 -15.53 18.17 -10.17
N ARG A 83 -15.24 18.97 -9.14
CA ARG A 83 -15.81 20.34 -8.99
C ARG A 83 -15.38 21.31 -10.07
N ILE A 84 -14.16 21.19 -10.61
CA ILE A 84 -13.68 22.01 -11.74
C ILE A 84 -14.06 21.41 -13.12
N GLY A 85 -14.98 20.43 -13.14
CA GLY A 85 -15.53 19.85 -14.37
C GLY A 85 -14.64 18.81 -15.04
N LYS A 86 -13.70 18.19 -14.33
CA LYS A 86 -12.88 17.08 -14.81
C LYS A 86 -13.45 15.76 -14.31
N ASN A 87 -13.49 14.73 -15.15
CA ASN A 87 -13.92 13.38 -14.75
C ASN A 87 -12.76 12.67 -14.06
N ALA A 88 -12.74 12.68 -12.72
CA ALA A 88 -11.69 12.08 -11.91
C ALA A 88 -12.23 10.95 -11.03
N VAL A 89 -11.53 9.82 -11.02
CA VAL A 89 -11.84 8.64 -10.22
C VAL A 89 -10.65 8.28 -9.35
N VAL A 90 -10.88 8.00 -8.08
CA VAL A 90 -9.83 7.60 -7.13
C VAL A 90 -9.82 6.09 -6.91
N ALA A 91 -8.63 5.50 -6.88
CA ALA A 91 -8.39 4.10 -6.52
C ALA A 91 -7.53 4.02 -5.26
N LEU A 92 -8.05 3.37 -4.21
CA LEU A 92 -7.45 3.30 -2.88
C LEU A 92 -7.19 1.86 -2.45
N ARG A 93 -6.40 1.71 -1.39
CA ARG A 93 -6.22 0.43 -0.70
C ARG A 93 -7.37 0.18 0.26
N GLU A 94 -7.71 -1.10 0.41
CA GLU A 94 -8.59 -1.55 1.48
C GLU A 94 -7.83 -1.52 2.82
N PRO A 95 -8.44 -1.00 3.91
CA PRO A 95 -7.80 -0.99 5.22
C PRO A 95 -7.78 -2.39 5.86
N SER A 96 -6.72 -2.64 6.65
CA SER A 96 -6.56 -3.86 7.45
C SER A 96 -7.11 -3.65 8.86
N LEU A 97 -7.73 -4.68 9.44
CA LEU A 97 -8.26 -4.65 10.81
C LEU A 97 -7.16 -4.44 11.87
N GLY A 98 -5.97 -5.00 11.65
CA GLY A 98 -4.86 -4.86 12.60
C GLY A 98 -4.56 -3.42 12.98
N PRO A 99 -4.25 -2.51 12.03
CA PRO A 99 -4.11 -1.08 12.29
C PRO A 99 -5.37 -0.39 12.81
N CYS A 100 -6.56 -0.73 12.29
CA CYS A 100 -7.82 -0.12 12.72
C CYS A 100 -8.09 -0.33 14.21
N PHE A 101 -7.81 -1.50 14.72
CA PHE A 101 -7.96 -1.86 16.13
C PHE A 101 -6.68 -1.62 16.96
N GLY A 102 -5.56 -1.32 16.31
CA GLY A 102 -4.23 -1.12 16.91
C GLY A 102 -3.88 0.33 17.20
N MET A 103 -3.11 0.93 16.29
CA MET A 103 -2.50 2.26 16.51
C MET A 103 -3.06 3.37 15.65
N LYS A 104 -3.86 3.07 14.62
CA LYS A 104 -4.25 4.04 13.59
C LYS A 104 -5.68 3.74 13.16
N GLY A 105 -6.48 4.79 13.02
CA GLY A 105 -7.80 4.70 12.40
C GLY A 105 -7.77 4.16 10.97
N GLY A 106 -8.93 3.91 10.40
CA GLY A 106 -9.12 3.36 9.07
C GLY A 106 -8.55 4.22 7.95
N ALA A 107 -8.52 3.67 6.73
CA ALA A 107 -7.92 4.31 5.56
C ALA A 107 -8.97 4.85 4.57
N ALA A 108 -10.10 5.34 5.06
CA ALA A 108 -11.19 5.88 4.22
C ALA A 108 -11.05 7.38 3.87
N GLY A 109 -9.93 8.01 4.23
CA GLY A 109 -9.75 9.47 4.21
C GLY A 109 -10.15 10.09 5.54
N GLY A 110 -10.40 11.41 5.56
CA GLY A 110 -10.82 12.11 6.79
C GLY A 110 -11.53 13.43 6.51
N GLY A 111 -12.29 13.91 7.50
CA GLY A 111 -13.10 15.12 7.37
C GLY A 111 -14.09 15.04 6.21
N TYR A 112 -14.16 16.10 5.43
CA TYR A 112 -14.98 16.16 4.21
C TYR A 112 -14.29 15.61 2.94
N ALA A 113 -13.21 14.84 3.10
CA ALA A 113 -12.53 14.12 2.02
C ALA A 113 -12.44 12.63 2.37
N GLN A 114 -13.56 11.94 2.35
CA GLN A 114 -13.72 10.51 2.69
C GLN A 114 -14.40 9.74 1.56
N VAL A 115 -14.16 8.42 1.57
CA VAL A 115 -14.95 7.41 0.83
C VAL A 115 -15.92 6.72 1.79
N LEU A 116 -17.13 6.44 1.32
CA LEU A 116 -18.24 5.95 2.12
C LEU A 116 -18.89 4.70 1.52
N PRO A 117 -19.46 3.82 2.33
CA PRO A 117 -19.70 3.89 3.79
C PRO A 117 -18.46 3.50 4.62
N MET A 118 -17.98 4.40 5.47
CA MET A 118 -16.71 4.29 6.20
C MET A 118 -16.65 3.07 7.12
N GLU A 119 -17.71 2.81 7.91
CA GLU A 119 -17.71 1.69 8.86
C GLU A 119 -17.56 0.33 8.14
N LYS A 120 -18.24 0.16 7.00
CA LYS A 120 -18.14 -1.08 6.23
C LYS A 120 -16.76 -1.27 5.62
N ILE A 121 -16.19 -0.18 5.06
CA ILE A 121 -14.86 -0.19 4.45
C ILE A 121 -13.79 -0.56 5.49
N ASN A 122 -13.87 -0.02 6.70
CA ASN A 122 -12.87 -0.22 7.76
C ASN A 122 -13.01 -1.57 8.50
N LEU A 123 -14.09 -2.29 8.32
CA LEU A 123 -14.32 -3.60 8.97
C LEU A 123 -14.21 -4.75 7.96
N HIS A 124 -15.34 -5.33 7.57
CA HIS A 124 -15.33 -6.52 6.71
C HIS A 124 -15.52 -6.21 5.23
N PHE A 125 -15.98 -5.01 4.90
CA PHE A 125 -16.23 -4.50 3.55
C PHE A 125 -17.01 -5.49 2.67
N THR A 126 -16.36 -6.13 1.70
CA THR A 126 -16.93 -7.18 0.83
C THR A 126 -16.30 -8.55 1.10
N GLY A 127 -15.37 -8.65 2.05
CA GLY A 127 -14.75 -9.89 2.45
C GLY A 127 -13.45 -10.25 1.73
N ASP A 128 -12.82 -9.32 0.98
CA ASP A 128 -11.58 -9.59 0.25
C ASP A 128 -10.43 -10.00 1.18
N PHE A 129 -10.24 -9.31 2.30
CA PHE A 129 -9.24 -9.69 3.31
C PHE A 129 -9.50 -11.07 3.92
N HIS A 130 -10.78 -11.41 4.14
CA HIS A 130 -11.16 -12.74 4.61
C HIS A 130 -10.83 -13.80 3.55
N ALA A 131 -11.13 -13.55 2.27
CA ALA A 131 -10.81 -14.46 1.18
C ALA A 131 -9.30 -14.69 1.07
N ILE A 132 -8.50 -13.62 1.13
CA ILE A 132 -7.03 -13.68 1.09
C ILE A 132 -6.48 -14.46 2.30
N THR A 133 -6.98 -14.19 3.51
CA THR A 133 -6.60 -14.91 4.73
C THR A 133 -6.95 -16.40 4.62
N SER A 134 -8.15 -16.71 4.16
CA SER A 134 -8.63 -18.09 3.97
C SER A 134 -7.83 -18.84 2.92
N ALA A 135 -7.54 -18.21 1.78
CA ALA A 135 -6.71 -18.79 0.71
C ALA A 135 -5.31 -19.14 1.21
N ASN A 136 -4.66 -18.20 1.91
CA ASN A 136 -3.33 -18.40 2.47
C ASN A 136 -3.30 -19.55 3.51
N ASN A 137 -4.28 -19.59 4.41
CA ASN A 137 -4.34 -20.57 5.48
C ASN A 137 -4.80 -21.95 4.96
N MET A 138 -5.62 -22.00 3.90
CA MET A 138 -5.97 -23.23 3.22
C MET A 138 -4.75 -23.89 2.58
N ILE A 139 -3.86 -23.11 1.96
CA ILE A 139 -2.58 -23.63 1.44
C ILE A 139 -1.77 -24.25 2.58
N ALA A 140 -1.64 -23.55 3.74
CA ALA A 140 -0.90 -24.07 4.88
C ALA A 140 -1.51 -25.38 5.42
N ALA A 141 -2.83 -25.44 5.55
CA ALA A 141 -3.53 -26.66 6.02
C ALA A 141 -3.36 -27.83 5.05
N LEU A 142 -3.47 -27.57 3.75
CA LEU A 142 -3.32 -28.60 2.71
C LEU A 142 -1.86 -29.10 2.64
N LEU A 143 -0.88 -28.22 2.80
CA LEU A 143 0.52 -28.60 2.88
C LEU A 143 0.82 -29.47 4.09
N ASP A 144 0.38 -29.07 5.28
CA ASP A 144 0.56 -29.84 6.52
C ASP A 144 -0.10 -31.21 6.40
N ASN A 145 -1.32 -31.27 5.83
CA ASN A 145 -2.01 -32.53 5.55
C ASN A 145 -1.26 -33.40 4.55
N TYR A 146 -0.73 -32.80 3.47
CA TYR A 146 0.05 -33.53 2.49
C TYR A 146 1.31 -34.15 3.12
N ILE A 147 2.06 -33.41 3.91
CA ILE A 147 3.24 -33.90 4.63
C ILE A 147 2.83 -35.05 5.58
N TYR A 148 1.73 -34.86 6.32
CA TYR A 148 1.24 -35.88 7.26
C TYR A 148 0.84 -37.18 6.58
N GLN A 149 0.10 -37.13 5.47
CA GLN A 149 -0.43 -38.32 4.78
C GLN A 149 0.61 -39.08 3.97
N HIS A 150 1.72 -38.45 3.57
CA HIS A 150 2.74 -39.06 2.71
C HIS A 150 4.04 -39.41 3.46
N GLN A 151 4.02 -39.46 4.81
CA GLN A 151 5.19 -39.87 5.61
C GLN A 151 5.66 -41.28 5.25
N ASP A 152 4.72 -42.20 5.10
CA ASP A 152 5.01 -43.60 4.79
C ASP A 152 5.48 -43.79 3.33
N ASP A 153 5.21 -42.83 2.45
CA ASP A 153 5.69 -42.81 1.05
C ASP A 153 7.11 -42.25 0.94
N GLY A 154 7.72 -41.87 2.06
CA GLY A 154 9.06 -41.27 2.10
C GLY A 154 9.10 -39.79 1.71
N PHE A 155 7.95 -39.14 1.57
CA PHE A 155 7.88 -37.69 1.35
C PHE A 155 8.21 -36.93 2.64
N GLY A 156 8.98 -35.86 2.51
CA GLY A 156 9.24 -34.96 3.62
C GLY A 156 9.82 -33.62 3.13
N MET A 157 9.72 -32.63 3.99
CA MET A 157 10.23 -31.29 3.74
C MET A 157 11.48 -31.04 4.60
N LYS A 158 12.56 -30.59 3.94
CA LYS A 158 13.76 -30.11 4.61
C LYS A 158 13.53 -28.73 5.23
N GLU A 159 12.69 -27.91 4.56
CA GLU A 159 12.35 -26.55 4.99
C GLU A 159 10.95 -26.23 4.50
N VAL A 160 10.06 -25.81 5.42
CA VAL A 160 8.75 -25.25 5.10
C VAL A 160 8.88 -23.73 5.16
N LEU A 161 8.58 -23.05 4.05
CA LEU A 161 8.68 -21.59 3.92
C LEU A 161 7.34 -20.91 4.13
N TRP A 162 6.24 -21.64 3.91
CA TRP A 162 4.89 -21.09 3.96
C TRP A 162 4.39 -20.92 5.40
N ARG A 163 3.91 -19.71 5.71
CA ARG A 163 3.36 -19.36 7.02
C ARG A 163 1.86 -19.08 6.92
N ARG A 164 1.17 -19.22 8.04
CA ARG A 164 -0.22 -18.78 8.17
C ARG A 164 -0.30 -17.26 8.26
N VAL A 165 -1.49 -16.71 8.07
CA VAL A 165 -1.74 -15.28 8.24
C VAL A 165 -3.01 -15.04 9.05
N LEU A 166 -3.05 -13.87 9.71
CA LEU A 166 -4.25 -13.37 10.38
C LEU A 166 -4.25 -11.85 10.30
N ASP A 167 -5.42 -11.24 10.06
CA ASP A 167 -5.52 -9.77 9.91
C ASP A 167 -5.69 -9.07 11.26
N VAL A 168 -4.76 -9.31 12.17
CA VAL A 168 -4.68 -8.72 13.51
C VAL A 168 -3.24 -8.36 13.85
N ASN A 169 -3.06 -7.53 14.88
CA ASN A 169 -1.77 -7.27 15.50
C ASN A 169 -1.61 -8.17 16.72
N ASP A 170 -0.88 -9.29 16.58
CA ASP A 170 -0.67 -10.23 17.69
C ASP A 170 0.78 -10.73 17.75
N ARG A 171 1.55 -10.18 18.69
CA ARG A 171 2.97 -10.57 18.87
C ARG A 171 3.17 -12.02 19.32
N ASN A 172 2.17 -12.67 19.93
CA ASN A 172 2.26 -14.05 20.38
C ASN A 172 2.25 -15.05 19.21
N LEU A 173 1.74 -14.62 18.06
CA LEU A 173 1.67 -15.45 16.85
C LEU A 173 2.95 -15.42 16.00
N ARG A 174 3.97 -14.64 16.35
CA ARG A 174 5.23 -14.53 15.58
C ARG A 174 5.96 -15.85 15.44
N THR A 175 5.96 -16.64 16.52
CA THR A 175 6.52 -18.00 16.55
C THR A 175 5.60 -18.86 17.41
N ILE A 176 5.15 -19.99 16.84
CA ILE A 176 4.26 -20.96 17.50
C ILE A 176 4.75 -22.37 17.21
N VAL A 177 4.23 -23.32 17.95
CA VAL A 177 4.40 -24.76 17.66
C VAL A 177 3.03 -25.32 17.25
N THR A 178 2.98 -25.99 16.10
CA THR A 178 1.80 -26.67 15.59
C THR A 178 1.90 -28.19 15.74
N GLY A 179 0.78 -28.92 15.64
CA GLY A 179 0.75 -30.39 15.66
C GLY A 179 0.97 -31.01 17.04
N LEU A 180 0.82 -30.25 18.14
CA LEU A 180 0.86 -30.78 19.50
C LEU A 180 -0.38 -31.63 19.80
N GLY A 181 -0.20 -32.72 20.58
CA GLY A 181 -1.29 -33.59 21.03
C GLY A 181 -0.96 -35.06 20.86
N GLY A 182 -0.89 -35.59 19.68
CA GLY A 182 -0.58 -37.00 19.40
C GLY A 182 -0.49 -37.29 17.93
N LYS A 183 -0.43 -38.57 17.57
CA LYS A 183 -0.25 -38.99 16.16
C LYS A 183 -1.37 -38.49 15.23
N THR A 184 -2.56 -38.24 15.77
CA THR A 184 -3.73 -37.75 15.02
C THR A 184 -3.77 -36.23 14.86
N ASP A 185 -2.91 -35.50 15.58
CA ASP A 185 -2.94 -34.03 15.63
C ASP A 185 -1.91 -33.38 14.69
N GLY A 186 -1.21 -34.20 13.89
CA GLY A 186 -0.25 -33.75 12.89
C GLY A 186 1.20 -33.95 13.29
N ILE A 187 2.10 -33.26 12.62
CA ILE A 187 3.55 -33.30 12.87
C ILE A 187 3.93 -32.07 13.65
N VAL A 188 4.63 -32.28 14.78
CA VAL A 188 5.11 -31.16 15.61
C VAL A 188 6.15 -30.37 14.84
N THR A 189 5.86 -29.10 14.57
CA THR A 189 6.77 -28.19 13.86
C THR A 189 6.67 -26.76 14.39
N GLU A 190 7.77 -26.03 14.31
CA GLU A 190 7.78 -24.58 14.53
C GLU A 190 7.22 -23.86 13.30
N SER A 191 6.35 -22.90 13.53
CA SER A 191 5.73 -22.06 12.49
C SER A 191 5.45 -20.66 13.04
N GLY A 192 4.61 -19.89 12.39
CA GLY A 192 4.16 -18.59 12.86
C GLY A 192 3.14 -17.99 11.91
N PHE A 193 2.66 -16.81 12.29
CA PHE A 193 1.73 -16.02 11.49
C PHE A 193 2.39 -14.71 11.05
N ASP A 194 2.07 -14.29 9.84
CA ASP A 194 2.25 -12.91 9.38
C ASP A 194 0.89 -12.20 9.39
N ILE A 195 0.88 -10.87 9.35
CA ILE A 195 -0.37 -10.14 9.13
C ILE A 195 -0.81 -10.28 7.66
N THR A 196 -2.10 -10.40 7.41
CA THR A 196 -2.64 -10.63 6.05
C THR A 196 -2.09 -9.66 4.98
N PRO A 197 -1.95 -8.34 5.22
CA PRO A 197 -1.33 -7.42 4.25
C PRO A 197 0.14 -7.69 3.90
N ALA A 198 0.83 -8.54 4.68
CA ALA A 198 2.21 -8.94 4.42
C ALA A 198 2.32 -10.27 3.65
N SER A 199 1.19 -10.93 3.40
CA SER A 199 1.15 -12.23 2.73
C SER A 199 1.54 -12.14 1.26
N GLU A 200 2.10 -13.24 0.74
CA GLU A 200 2.32 -13.38 -0.70
C GLU A 200 0.98 -13.41 -1.47
N ILE A 201 -0.07 -13.99 -0.89
CA ILE A 201 -1.42 -14.00 -1.50
C ILE A 201 -1.93 -12.58 -1.71
N MET A 202 -1.76 -11.67 -0.74
CA MET A 202 -2.10 -10.25 -0.92
C MET A 202 -1.31 -9.62 -2.06
N ALA A 203 -0.01 -9.91 -2.17
CA ALA A 203 0.81 -9.37 -3.25
C ALA A 203 0.38 -9.92 -4.61
N ILE A 204 0.12 -11.23 -4.72
CA ILE A 204 -0.42 -11.87 -5.94
C ILE A 204 -1.75 -11.22 -6.34
N PHE A 205 -2.67 -11.10 -5.39
CA PHE A 205 -3.99 -10.49 -5.59
C PHE A 205 -3.90 -9.06 -6.14
N CYS A 206 -2.97 -8.26 -5.62
CA CYS A 206 -2.77 -6.87 -6.07
C CYS A 206 -2.03 -6.74 -7.41
N LEU A 207 -1.22 -7.73 -7.79
CA LEU A 207 -0.41 -7.70 -9.02
C LEU A 207 -1.04 -8.49 -10.17
N ALA A 208 -2.03 -9.34 -9.91
CA ALA A 208 -2.73 -10.09 -10.93
C ALA A 208 -3.49 -9.17 -11.89
N THR A 209 -3.52 -9.54 -13.17
CA THR A 209 -4.17 -8.79 -14.26
C THR A 209 -5.39 -9.51 -14.84
N SER A 210 -5.59 -10.78 -14.49
CA SER A 210 -6.73 -11.63 -14.87
C SER A 210 -6.82 -12.81 -13.92
N GLU A 211 -7.90 -13.58 -14.01
CA GLU A 211 -8.06 -14.84 -13.26
C GLU A 211 -7.04 -15.90 -13.71
N ASP A 212 -6.71 -15.97 -14.99
CA ASP A 212 -5.67 -16.86 -15.52
C ASP A 212 -4.27 -16.47 -14.97
N ASP A 213 -3.97 -15.18 -14.90
CA ASP A 213 -2.73 -14.70 -14.29
C ASP A 213 -2.71 -14.98 -12.77
N LEU A 214 -3.85 -14.79 -12.07
CA LEU A 214 -4.00 -15.17 -10.67
C LEU A 214 -3.70 -16.66 -10.48
N ARG A 215 -4.28 -17.54 -11.33
CA ARG A 215 -4.05 -18.99 -11.28
C ARG A 215 -2.58 -19.34 -11.50
N ARG A 216 -1.97 -18.81 -12.52
CA ARG A 216 -0.54 -19.01 -12.82
C ARG A 216 0.35 -18.62 -11.63
N ARG A 217 0.07 -17.47 -11.01
CA ARG A 217 0.81 -16.97 -9.85
C ARG A 217 0.63 -17.87 -8.63
N ILE A 218 -0.61 -18.29 -8.34
CA ILE A 218 -0.91 -19.21 -7.24
C ILE A 218 -0.20 -20.55 -7.43
N ASP A 219 -0.23 -21.14 -8.62
CA ASP A 219 0.45 -22.39 -8.91
C ASP A 219 1.97 -22.31 -8.71
N ASN A 220 2.56 -21.13 -8.93
CA ASN A 220 4.02 -20.90 -8.79
C ASN A 220 4.47 -20.60 -7.36
N VAL A 221 3.57 -20.46 -6.38
CA VAL A 221 3.95 -20.20 -4.99
C VAL A 221 4.86 -21.30 -4.44
N LEU A 222 6.03 -20.92 -3.96
CA LEU A 222 7.01 -21.83 -3.34
C LEU A 222 6.62 -22.09 -1.88
N LEU A 223 6.28 -23.32 -1.55
CA LEU A 223 5.88 -23.76 -0.22
C LEU A 223 7.05 -24.18 0.65
N GLY A 224 8.10 -24.69 0.04
CA GLY A 224 9.30 -25.14 0.74
C GLY A 224 10.24 -25.96 -0.13
N ILE A 225 11.17 -26.63 0.53
CA ILE A 225 12.19 -27.47 -0.10
C ILE A 225 12.04 -28.89 0.44
N THR A 226 11.96 -29.89 -0.46
CA THR A 226 11.86 -31.30 -0.10
C THR A 226 13.16 -31.83 0.51
N LEU A 227 13.11 -33.02 1.13
CA LEU A 227 14.33 -33.69 1.64
C LEU A 227 15.36 -33.93 0.55
N GLU A 228 14.96 -34.08 -0.70
CA GLU A 228 15.83 -34.22 -1.86
C GLU A 228 16.46 -32.89 -2.32
N GLY A 229 16.09 -31.77 -1.69
CA GLY A 229 16.56 -30.43 -2.05
C GLY A 229 15.81 -29.77 -3.21
N LYS A 230 14.69 -30.32 -3.66
CA LYS A 230 13.87 -29.77 -4.75
C LYS A 230 12.86 -28.75 -4.23
N PRO A 231 12.57 -27.67 -4.99
CA PRO A 231 11.45 -26.79 -4.66
C PRO A 231 10.12 -27.54 -4.74
N PHE A 232 9.19 -27.23 -3.83
CA PHE A 232 7.83 -27.75 -3.79
C PHE A 232 6.84 -26.60 -3.80
N THR A 233 5.94 -26.59 -4.78
CA THR A 233 5.03 -25.46 -5.07
C THR A 233 3.57 -25.83 -4.85
N VAL A 234 2.66 -24.84 -4.92
CA VAL A 234 1.21 -25.07 -4.92
C VAL A 234 0.78 -25.94 -6.09
N LYS A 235 1.46 -25.83 -7.24
CA LYS A 235 1.24 -26.71 -8.40
C LYS A 235 1.56 -28.16 -8.07
N ASP A 236 2.67 -28.43 -7.38
CA ASP A 236 3.06 -29.78 -6.95
C ASP A 236 2.08 -30.34 -5.92
N LEU A 237 1.55 -29.49 -5.04
CA LEU A 237 0.47 -29.83 -4.10
C LEU A 237 -0.88 -30.12 -4.81
N GLY A 238 -1.07 -29.62 -6.04
CA GLY A 238 -2.24 -29.89 -6.87
C GLY A 238 -3.54 -29.14 -6.48
N VAL A 239 -3.43 -28.03 -5.72
CA VAL A 239 -4.59 -27.36 -5.12
C VAL A 239 -4.88 -25.96 -5.67
N GLY A 240 -4.12 -25.47 -6.64
CA GLY A 240 -4.22 -24.10 -7.15
C GLY A 240 -5.64 -23.70 -7.58
N GLY A 241 -6.43 -24.61 -8.18
CA GLY A 241 -7.82 -24.34 -8.56
C GLY A 241 -8.72 -24.04 -7.37
N ALA A 242 -8.58 -24.80 -6.27
CA ALA A 242 -9.35 -24.57 -5.05
C ALA A 242 -9.02 -23.21 -4.41
N ILE A 243 -7.74 -22.80 -4.48
CA ILE A 243 -7.31 -21.50 -3.96
C ILE A 243 -7.85 -20.34 -4.80
N VAL A 244 -7.83 -20.46 -6.13
CA VAL A 244 -8.45 -19.46 -7.03
C VAL A 244 -9.96 -19.37 -6.80
N ALA A 245 -10.65 -20.49 -6.56
CA ALA A 245 -12.08 -20.49 -6.26
C ALA A 245 -12.42 -19.67 -4.99
N ILE A 246 -11.56 -19.69 -3.96
CA ILE A 246 -11.72 -18.84 -2.76
C ILE A 246 -11.60 -17.34 -3.11
N LEU A 247 -10.77 -17.01 -4.10
CA LEU A 247 -10.48 -15.64 -4.51
C LEU A 247 -11.37 -15.14 -5.67
N HIS A 248 -12.24 -15.98 -6.21
CA HIS A 248 -13.01 -15.74 -7.44
C HIS A 248 -13.81 -14.43 -7.40
N ASP A 249 -14.62 -14.24 -6.36
CA ASP A 249 -15.41 -13.00 -6.22
C ASP A 249 -14.53 -11.84 -5.74
N ALA A 250 -13.53 -12.14 -4.91
CA ALA A 250 -12.65 -11.13 -4.36
C ALA A 250 -11.85 -10.39 -5.43
N ILE A 251 -11.47 -11.06 -6.54
CA ILE A 251 -10.61 -10.46 -7.60
C ILE A 251 -11.22 -9.22 -8.27
N HIS A 252 -12.54 -9.05 -8.18
CA HIS A 252 -13.25 -7.91 -8.76
C HIS A 252 -13.12 -6.68 -7.86
N PRO A 253 -12.69 -5.50 -8.38
CA PRO A 253 -12.59 -4.28 -7.60
C PRO A 253 -13.92 -3.85 -6.99
N ASN A 254 -13.85 -3.28 -5.79
CA ASN A 254 -15.00 -2.75 -5.08
C ASN A 254 -15.25 -1.30 -5.46
N MET A 255 -16.45 -0.99 -5.93
CA MET A 255 -16.93 0.37 -6.14
C MET A 255 -17.65 0.88 -4.91
N VAL A 256 -17.33 2.10 -4.52
CA VAL A 256 -17.97 2.90 -3.48
C VAL A 256 -18.14 4.33 -3.97
N GLN A 257 -18.50 5.23 -3.09
CA GLN A 257 -18.63 6.65 -3.40
C GLN A 257 -17.80 7.51 -2.45
N THR A 258 -17.40 8.67 -2.93
CA THR A 258 -16.88 9.72 -2.07
C THR A 258 -18.03 10.42 -1.35
N ILE A 259 -17.71 11.25 -0.35
CA ILE A 259 -18.71 12.03 0.39
C ILE A 259 -19.49 13.02 -0.51
N GLU A 260 -18.96 13.41 -1.67
CA GLU A 260 -19.63 14.25 -2.68
C GLU A 260 -20.25 13.39 -3.81
N ASN A 261 -20.52 12.11 -3.56
CA ASN A 261 -21.20 11.16 -4.46
C ASN A 261 -20.51 10.97 -5.82
N THR A 262 -19.18 10.96 -5.85
CA THR A 262 -18.39 10.57 -7.03
C THR A 262 -17.87 9.14 -6.91
N PRO A 263 -17.65 8.43 -8.02
CA PRO A 263 -17.16 7.05 -7.99
C PRO A 263 -15.77 6.93 -7.39
N ALA A 264 -15.55 5.86 -6.61
CA ALA A 264 -14.24 5.48 -6.10
C ALA A 264 -14.09 3.95 -6.12
N PHE A 265 -12.87 3.45 -6.31
CA PHE A 265 -12.54 2.04 -6.23
C PHE A 265 -11.64 1.76 -5.02
N ILE A 266 -11.93 0.66 -4.31
CA ILE A 266 -11.11 0.17 -3.20
C ILE A 266 -10.83 -1.30 -3.41
N HIS A 267 -9.54 -1.71 -3.44
CA HIS A 267 -9.21 -3.10 -3.70
C HIS A 267 -7.77 -3.43 -3.34
N GLY A 268 -7.60 -4.43 -2.47
CA GLY A 268 -6.30 -4.86 -1.95
C GLY A 268 -5.64 -3.86 -1.00
N GLY A 269 -4.83 -4.35 -0.07
CA GLY A 269 -4.28 -3.53 1.00
C GLY A 269 -2.89 -3.93 1.51
N PRO A 270 -1.88 -4.17 0.65
CA PRO A 270 -0.54 -4.52 1.10
C PRO A 270 0.13 -3.33 1.80
N PHE A 271 0.92 -3.60 2.86
CA PHE A 271 1.65 -2.55 3.57
C PHE A 271 2.94 -2.17 2.82
N ALA A 272 3.26 -0.87 2.76
CA ALA A 272 4.42 -0.39 2.02
C ALA A 272 5.77 -0.58 2.75
N ASN A 273 5.77 -0.84 4.06
CA ASN A 273 6.98 -1.08 4.84
C ASN A 273 7.38 -2.57 4.91
N ILE A 274 6.52 -3.49 4.46
CA ILE A 274 6.74 -4.94 4.47
C ILE A 274 6.30 -5.64 3.18
N ALA A 275 5.62 -4.93 2.28
CA ALA A 275 5.15 -5.37 0.97
C ALA A 275 5.22 -4.18 -0.01
N HIS A 276 4.61 -4.29 -1.21
CA HIS A 276 4.72 -3.23 -2.23
C HIS A 276 3.81 -2.01 -2.01
N GLY A 277 2.84 -2.06 -1.11
CA GLY A 277 2.15 -0.90 -0.56
C GLY A 277 1.21 -0.12 -1.48
N CYS A 278 0.70 -0.75 -2.54
CA CYS A 278 -0.20 -0.15 -3.50
C CYS A 278 -1.50 -0.95 -3.63
N ASN A 279 -2.61 -0.30 -3.97
CA ASN A 279 -3.84 -1.00 -4.34
C ASN A 279 -3.61 -1.90 -5.56
N SER A 280 -4.62 -2.71 -5.92
CA SER A 280 -4.48 -3.65 -7.03
C SER A 280 -4.26 -2.95 -8.38
N VAL A 281 -3.61 -3.65 -9.30
CA VAL A 281 -3.49 -3.25 -10.72
C VAL A 281 -4.89 -3.09 -11.32
N MET A 282 -5.80 -4.02 -11.00
CA MET A 282 -7.18 -3.99 -11.51
C MET A 282 -7.93 -2.74 -11.07
N ALA A 283 -7.87 -2.34 -9.77
CA ALA A 283 -8.55 -1.13 -9.31
C ALA A 283 -7.97 0.13 -9.96
N THR A 284 -6.66 0.21 -10.12
CA THR A 284 -6.03 1.35 -10.81
C THR A 284 -6.46 1.42 -12.27
N LYS A 285 -6.41 0.30 -13.01
CA LYS A 285 -6.86 0.25 -14.41
C LYS A 285 -8.37 0.47 -14.55
N MET A 286 -9.17 0.06 -13.55
CA MET A 286 -10.60 0.35 -13.50
C MET A 286 -10.84 1.86 -13.38
N ALA A 287 -10.16 2.54 -12.45
CA ALA A 287 -10.23 3.99 -12.33
C ALA A 287 -9.77 4.69 -13.63
N MET A 288 -8.73 4.17 -14.30
CA MET A 288 -8.26 4.69 -15.59
C MET A 288 -9.24 4.41 -16.75
N THR A 289 -10.05 3.37 -16.65
CA THR A 289 -11.08 3.06 -17.67
C THR A 289 -12.26 4.01 -17.58
N PHE A 290 -12.66 4.41 -16.38
CA PHE A 290 -13.88 5.18 -16.13
C PHE A 290 -13.64 6.64 -15.79
N GLY A 291 -12.38 7.07 -15.64
CA GLY A 291 -11.98 8.46 -15.45
C GLY A 291 -11.05 8.95 -16.54
N ASP A 292 -11.14 10.25 -16.87
CA ASP A 292 -10.12 10.94 -17.69
C ASP A 292 -8.85 11.20 -16.88
N TYR A 293 -9.04 11.29 -15.56
CA TYR A 293 -8.01 11.37 -14.52
C TYR A 293 -8.22 10.26 -13.51
N ALA A 294 -7.22 9.42 -13.32
CA ALA A 294 -7.22 8.41 -12.27
C ALA A 294 -6.21 8.79 -11.18
N ILE A 295 -6.66 8.82 -9.93
CA ILE A 295 -5.83 9.17 -8.78
C ILE A 295 -5.60 7.90 -7.99
N THR A 296 -4.33 7.58 -7.73
CA THR A 296 -3.96 6.44 -6.88
C THR A 296 -2.91 6.87 -5.87
N GLU A 297 -2.77 6.11 -4.79
CA GLU A 297 -1.78 6.42 -3.77
C GLU A 297 -0.77 5.29 -3.56
N ALA A 298 0.41 5.65 -3.06
CA ALA A 298 1.42 4.72 -2.55
C ALA A 298 1.61 4.91 -1.05
N GLY A 299 1.75 3.80 -0.32
CA GLY A 299 1.81 3.81 1.15
C GLY A 299 3.06 4.48 1.71
N PHE A 300 2.95 5.10 2.87
CA PHE A 300 4.01 5.79 3.59
C PHE A 300 4.73 6.90 2.78
N GLY A 301 6.03 7.08 2.96
CA GLY A 301 6.84 8.05 2.22
C GLY A 301 7.17 7.60 0.80
N ALA A 302 7.56 8.54 -0.04
CA ALA A 302 7.89 8.29 -1.44
C ALA A 302 9.10 7.38 -1.61
N ASP A 303 10.00 7.34 -0.63
CA ASP A 303 11.14 6.43 -0.58
C ASP A 303 10.76 4.95 -0.49
N LEU A 304 9.60 4.65 0.10
CA LEU A 304 9.07 3.28 0.21
C LEU A 304 7.95 3.02 -0.79
N GLY A 305 6.84 3.76 -0.66
CA GLY A 305 5.64 3.46 -1.42
C GLY A 305 5.78 3.82 -2.89
N ALA A 306 6.27 5.03 -3.22
CA ALA A 306 6.37 5.44 -4.61
C ALA A 306 7.48 4.68 -5.35
N GLU A 307 8.61 4.41 -4.72
CA GLU A 307 9.66 3.55 -5.31
C GLU A 307 9.06 2.21 -5.75
N LYS A 308 8.34 1.50 -4.87
CA LYS A 308 7.70 0.21 -5.18
C LYS A 308 6.55 0.34 -6.18
N PHE A 309 5.84 1.45 -6.15
CA PHE A 309 4.83 1.73 -7.16
C PHE A 309 5.44 1.75 -8.56
N PHE A 310 6.60 2.39 -8.73
CA PHE A 310 7.29 2.46 -10.02
C PHE A 310 8.00 1.14 -10.35
N ASP A 311 8.92 0.70 -9.50
CA ASP A 311 9.80 -0.45 -9.79
C ASP A 311 9.08 -1.81 -9.74
N ILE A 312 7.93 -1.91 -9.07
CA ILE A 312 7.16 -3.16 -9.00
C ILE A 312 5.85 -3.04 -9.77
N LYS A 313 4.91 -2.17 -9.33
CA LYS A 313 3.56 -2.12 -9.90
C LYS A 313 3.55 -1.60 -11.32
N CYS A 314 4.17 -0.46 -11.60
CA CYS A 314 4.22 0.11 -12.96
C CYS A 314 4.95 -0.82 -13.92
N ARG A 315 6.07 -1.43 -13.49
CA ARG A 315 6.82 -2.41 -14.26
C ARG A 315 5.95 -3.61 -14.68
N LYS A 316 5.16 -4.16 -13.73
CA LYS A 316 4.29 -5.32 -13.99
C LYS A 316 3.04 -4.97 -14.79
N ALA A 317 2.44 -3.81 -14.54
CA ALA A 317 1.16 -3.41 -15.12
C ALA A 317 1.27 -2.66 -16.45
N GLY A 318 2.46 -2.20 -16.84
CA GLY A 318 2.67 -1.41 -18.04
C GLY A 318 1.99 -0.02 -17.98
N ILE A 319 1.87 0.57 -16.79
CA ILE A 319 1.29 1.89 -16.55
C ILE A 319 2.34 2.88 -16.06
N ALA A 320 2.11 4.17 -16.29
CA ALA A 320 2.98 5.23 -15.79
C ALA A 320 2.18 6.48 -15.43
N PRO A 321 2.43 7.11 -14.28
CA PRO A 321 1.78 8.37 -13.94
C PRO A 321 2.24 9.51 -14.85
N LYS A 322 1.29 10.42 -15.13
CA LYS A 322 1.56 11.69 -15.82
C LYS A 322 2.07 12.77 -14.88
N LEU A 323 1.90 12.58 -13.57
CA LEU A 323 2.31 13.51 -12.54
C LEU A 323 2.34 12.82 -11.18
N THR A 324 3.26 13.24 -10.31
CA THR A 324 3.31 12.83 -8.90
C THR A 324 2.97 14.02 -8.00
N VAL A 325 1.98 13.86 -7.13
CA VAL A 325 1.66 14.78 -6.04
C VAL A 325 2.40 14.35 -4.80
N LEU A 326 3.30 15.17 -4.30
CA LEU A 326 4.05 14.96 -3.07
C LEU A 326 3.38 15.70 -1.91
N VAL A 327 2.74 14.95 -1.03
CA VAL A 327 2.08 15.51 0.16
C VAL A 327 3.12 15.83 1.22
N ALA A 328 3.10 17.06 1.70
CA ALA A 328 3.87 17.51 2.85
C ALA A 328 2.93 18.07 3.94
N THR A 329 3.41 18.14 5.17
CA THR A 329 2.74 18.80 6.30
C THR A 329 3.74 19.60 7.10
N ALA A 330 3.35 20.75 7.65
CA ALA A 330 4.22 21.53 8.53
C ALA A 330 4.67 20.70 9.75
N GLN A 331 3.81 19.83 10.28
CA GLN A 331 4.15 18.95 11.40
C GLN A 331 5.28 17.95 11.05
N ALA A 332 5.19 17.30 9.87
CA ALA A 332 6.25 16.39 9.42
C ALA A 332 7.56 17.14 9.15
N LEU A 333 7.49 18.30 8.50
CA LEU A 333 8.69 19.13 8.27
C LEU A 333 9.34 19.56 9.60
N LYS A 334 8.54 20.00 10.59
CA LYS A 334 9.06 20.31 11.94
C LYS A 334 9.76 19.12 12.57
N MET A 335 9.15 17.93 12.53
CA MET A 335 9.77 16.71 13.07
C MET A 335 11.09 16.40 12.37
N HIS A 336 11.13 16.46 11.04
CA HIS A 336 12.35 16.25 10.26
C HIS A 336 13.35 17.38 10.38
N GLY A 337 12.91 18.57 10.82
CA GLY A 337 13.75 19.70 11.21
C GLY A 337 14.28 19.65 12.66
N GLY A 338 14.08 18.51 13.35
CA GLY A 338 14.60 18.27 14.70
C GLY A 338 13.73 18.82 15.83
N VAL A 339 12.47 19.19 15.55
CA VAL A 339 11.49 19.57 16.59
C VAL A 339 10.98 18.31 17.28
N ASN A 340 10.89 18.33 18.61
CA ASN A 340 10.40 17.20 19.38
C ASN A 340 8.97 16.82 18.96
N GLU A 341 8.68 15.53 18.84
CA GLU A 341 7.37 15.00 18.42
C GLU A 341 6.19 15.57 19.23
N LYS A 342 6.39 15.87 20.51
CA LYS A 342 5.35 16.46 21.38
C LYS A 342 5.08 17.94 21.06
N GLU A 343 5.98 18.61 20.35
CA GLU A 343 5.95 20.06 20.07
C GLU A 343 5.66 20.38 18.60
N ILE A 344 5.54 19.37 17.73
CA ILE A 344 5.30 19.59 16.29
C ILE A 344 3.99 20.32 15.97
N LYS A 345 3.05 20.37 16.93
CA LYS A 345 1.80 21.14 16.80
C LYS A 345 1.97 22.60 17.21
N THR A 346 3.09 22.97 17.82
CA THR A 346 3.41 24.35 18.18
C THR A 346 4.10 25.04 16.99
N PRO A 347 3.80 26.31 16.70
CA PRO A 347 4.44 27.07 15.64
C PRO A 347 5.97 27.08 15.77
N ASN A 348 6.68 26.73 14.68
CA ASN A 348 8.14 26.72 14.62
C ASN A 348 8.63 26.84 13.18
N VAL A 349 8.73 28.06 12.69
CA VAL A 349 9.16 28.39 11.32
C VAL A 349 10.54 27.85 11.00
N GLU A 350 11.48 27.95 11.96
CA GLU A 350 12.85 27.46 11.77
C GLU A 350 12.91 25.93 11.72
N GLY A 351 12.05 25.24 12.47
CA GLY A 351 11.88 23.79 12.38
C GLY A 351 11.38 23.37 11.00
N VAL A 352 10.40 24.07 10.44
CA VAL A 352 9.92 23.84 9.06
C VAL A 352 11.07 24.04 8.07
N ARG A 353 11.82 25.13 8.17
CA ARG A 353 12.95 25.44 7.27
C ARG A 353 14.00 24.33 7.27
N ARG A 354 14.41 23.84 8.44
CA ARG A 354 15.38 22.74 8.53
C ARG A 354 14.83 21.43 7.97
N GLY A 355 13.53 21.20 8.06
CA GLY A 355 12.88 19.99 7.54
C GLY A 355 12.76 19.94 6.02
N LEU A 356 12.93 21.05 5.31
CA LEU A 356 12.86 21.12 3.84
C LEU A 356 13.81 20.14 3.16
N ALA A 357 14.98 19.86 3.75
CA ALA A 357 15.94 18.91 3.20
C ALA A 357 15.35 17.48 3.02
N ASN A 358 14.43 17.05 3.91
CA ASN A 358 13.70 15.79 3.73
C ASN A 358 12.77 15.86 2.51
N MET A 359 12.05 16.96 2.35
CA MET A 359 11.15 17.16 1.20
C MET A 359 11.94 17.21 -0.11
N ASP A 360 13.07 17.92 -0.15
CA ASP A 360 13.92 18.05 -1.34
C ASP A 360 14.44 16.68 -1.80
N LYS A 361 14.83 15.80 -0.87
CA LYS A 361 15.26 14.44 -1.20
C LYS A 361 14.11 13.64 -1.84
N HIS A 362 12.89 13.76 -1.32
CA HIS A 362 11.72 13.10 -1.93
C HIS A 362 11.40 13.65 -3.32
N ILE A 363 11.48 14.97 -3.52
CA ILE A 363 11.31 15.61 -4.84
C ILE A 363 12.34 15.04 -5.81
N ALA A 364 13.63 15.07 -5.44
CA ALA A 364 14.71 14.56 -6.26
C ALA A 364 14.55 13.08 -6.60
N ASN A 365 14.11 12.26 -5.63
CA ASN A 365 13.82 10.85 -5.87
C ASN A 365 12.73 10.66 -6.94
N MET A 366 11.63 11.41 -6.87
CA MET A 366 10.55 11.30 -7.87
C MET A 366 11.03 11.78 -9.25
N GLN A 367 11.79 12.86 -9.29
CA GLN A 367 12.38 13.36 -10.55
C GLN A 367 13.35 12.36 -11.17
N ALA A 368 14.08 11.57 -10.36
CA ALA A 368 14.97 10.50 -10.85
C ALA A 368 14.20 9.40 -11.59
N PHE A 369 12.94 9.14 -11.24
CA PHE A 369 12.02 8.27 -11.98
C PHE A 369 11.42 8.93 -13.24
N GLY A 370 11.79 10.18 -13.55
CA GLY A 370 11.24 10.94 -14.68
C GLY A 370 9.92 11.66 -14.37
N GLN A 371 9.53 11.72 -13.10
CA GLN A 371 8.25 12.32 -12.72
C GLN A 371 8.32 13.86 -12.67
N THR A 372 7.27 14.50 -13.17
CA THR A 372 6.96 15.88 -12.83
C THR A 372 6.27 15.88 -11.47
N VAL A 373 6.76 16.73 -10.55
CA VAL A 373 6.32 16.77 -9.15
C VAL A 373 5.62 18.08 -8.85
N VAL A 374 4.49 18.02 -8.17
CA VAL A 374 3.87 19.15 -7.48
C VAL A 374 3.78 18.85 -5.99
N VAL A 375 4.07 19.83 -5.15
CA VAL A 375 3.97 19.73 -3.69
C VAL A 375 2.56 20.16 -3.27
N CYS A 376 1.87 19.27 -2.55
CA CYS A 376 0.59 19.53 -1.90
C CYS A 376 0.81 19.67 -0.40
N LEU A 377 0.74 20.88 0.13
CA LEU A 377 0.86 21.11 1.57
C LEU A 377 -0.51 20.92 2.23
N ASN A 378 -0.66 19.80 2.95
CA ASN A 378 -1.89 19.48 3.67
C ASN A 378 -1.93 20.29 4.98
N ARG A 379 -2.82 21.29 5.03
CA ARG A 379 -2.92 22.24 6.13
C ARG A 379 -3.68 21.67 7.32
N PHE A 380 -3.09 21.79 8.51
CA PHE A 380 -3.73 21.53 9.78
C PHE A 380 -4.15 22.85 10.47
N ALA A 381 -5.12 22.77 11.37
CA ALA A 381 -5.63 23.95 12.11
C ALA A 381 -4.56 24.64 12.99
N THR A 382 -3.50 23.94 13.33
CA THR A 382 -2.38 24.46 14.14
C THR A 382 -1.29 25.13 13.32
N ASP A 383 -1.34 25.05 11.99
CA ASP A 383 -0.29 25.59 11.12
C ASP A 383 -0.48 27.08 10.93
N THR A 384 0.60 27.85 11.03
CA THR A 384 0.60 29.30 10.81
C THR A 384 0.89 29.64 9.35
N ASP A 385 0.38 30.79 8.89
CA ASP A 385 0.63 31.26 7.52
C ASP A 385 2.11 31.47 7.24
N GLU A 386 2.91 31.86 8.26
CA GLU A 386 4.36 31.99 8.14
C GLU A 386 5.05 30.64 7.87
N GLU A 387 4.63 29.58 8.56
CA GLU A 387 5.15 28.21 8.31
C GLU A 387 4.81 27.73 6.90
N LEU A 388 3.58 27.99 6.44
CA LEU A 388 3.11 27.60 5.11
C LEU A 388 3.86 28.36 4.00
N ASP A 389 4.13 29.66 4.23
CA ASP A 389 4.81 30.53 3.28
C ASP A 389 6.28 30.15 3.08
N VAL A 390 6.96 29.63 4.12
CA VAL A 390 8.31 29.07 3.98
C VAL A 390 8.33 27.94 2.95
N VAL A 391 7.38 27.03 3.01
CA VAL A 391 7.30 25.90 2.06
C VAL A 391 6.96 26.39 0.66
N ARG A 392 6.00 27.32 0.54
CA ARG A 392 5.62 27.92 -0.74
C ARG A 392 6.81 28.55 -1.45
N ARG A 393 7.52 29.47 -0.78
CA ARG A 393 8.68 30.16 -1.36
C ARG A 393 9.78 29.19 -1.76
N HIS A 394 10.03 28.18 -0.93
CA HIS A 394 11.02 27.17 -1.24
C HIS A 394 10.66 26.39 -2.52
N CYS A 395 9.39 25.99 -2.69
CA CYS A 395 8.93 25.35 -3.91
C CYS A 395 9.08 26.27 -5.14
N GLU A 396 8.74 27.56 -4.99
CA GLU A 396 8.93 28.57 -6.06
C GLU A 396 10.39 28.71 -6.47
N GLU A 397 11.31 28.79 -5.50
CA GLU A 397 12.76 28.85 -5.73
C GLU A 397 13.31 27.60 -6.43
N GLN A 398 12.73 26.42 -6.14
CA GLN A 398 13.07 25.14 -6.77
C GLN A 398 12.38 24.93 -8.12
N GLY A 399 11.47 25.83 -8.52
CA GLY A 399 10.67 25.66 -9.74
C GLY A 399 9.69 24.49 -9.68
N VAL A 400 9.24 24.11 -8.49
CA VAL A 400 8.28 23.03 -8.24
C VAL A 400 6.91 23.62 -7.96
N GLY A 401 5.87 23.09 -8.61
CA GLY A 401 4.50 23.52 -8.38
C GLY A 401 4.08 23.32 -6.92
N PHE A 402 3.33 24.28 -6.38
CA PHE A 402 2.87 24.26 -4.98
C PHE A 402 1.40 24.62 -4.89
N ALA A 403 0.65 23.91 -4.06
CA ALA A 403 -0.70 24.28 -3.67
C ALA A 403 -0.99 23.89 -2.22
N LEU A 404 -1.86 24.64 -1.56
CA LEU A 404 -2.43 24.29 -0.27
C LEU A 404 -3.60 23.32 -0.46
N ASN A 405 -3.81 22.44 0.52
CA ASN A 405 -4.96 21.56 0.59
C ASN A 405 -5.67 21.73 1.93
N THR A 406 -6.94 22.11 1.88
CA THR A 406 -7.84 22.24 3.04
C THR A 406 -9.05 21.30 2.95
N ALA A 407 -8.95 20.25 2.11
CA ALA A 407 -10.03 19.32 1.82
C ALA A 407 -10.57 18.59 3.08
N PHE A 408 -9.75 18.44 4.12
CA PHE A 408 -10.23 17.88 5.39
C PHE A 408 -11.41 18.67 5.96
N GLY A 409 -11.34 20.00 5.94
CA GLY A 409 -12.38 20.89 6.45
C GLY A 409 -13.41 21.33 5.42
N GLU A 410 -13.07 21.33 4.13
CA GLU A 410 -13.85 22.00 3.08
C GLU A 410 -14.22 21.07 1.90
N GLY A 411 -13.89 19.77 1.98
CA GLY A 411 -14.17 18.82 0.90
C GLY A 411 -13.50 19.20 -0.40
N GLY A 412 -14.17 18.96 -1.52
CA GLY A 412 -13.62 19.26 -2.84
C GLY A 412 -13.31 20.73 -3.07
N LYS A 413 -14.01 21.67 -2.41
CA LYS A 413 -13.72 23.11 -2.48
C LYS A 413 -12.29 23.39 -2.00
N GLY A 414 -11.88 22.77 -0.89
CA GLY A 414 -10.55 22.94 -0.31
C GLY A 414 -9.41 22.30 -1.15
N ALA A 415 -9.75 21.56 -2.21
CA ALA A 415 -8.79 20.94 -3.14
C ALA A 415 -8.85 21.53 -4.56
N GLU A 416 -9.65 22.57 -4.83
CA GLU A 416 -9.72 23.14 -6.18
C GLU A 416 -8.39 23.75 -6.64
N GLU A 417 -7.61 24.36 -5.74
CA GLU A 417 -6.30 24.93 -6.07
C GLU A 417 -5.34 23.85 -6.56
N ILE A 418 -5.18 22.75 -5.81
CA ILE A 418 -4.32 21.63 -6.22
C ILE A 418 -4.86 20.95 -7.48
N ALA A 419 -6.18 20.84 -7.64
CA ALA A 419 -6.81 20.26 -8.82
C ALA A 419 -6.46 21.05 -10.08
N ARG A 420 -6.57 22.38 -10.05
CA ARG A 420 -6.20 23.27 -11.18
C ARG A 420 -4.71 23.16 -11.50
N LEU A 421 -3.85 23.21 -10.47
CA LEU A 421 -2.40 23.08 -10.62
C LEU A 421 -2.03 21.75 -11.28
N VAL A 422 -2.62 20.64 -10.84
CA VAL A 422 -2.35 19.30 -11.39
C VAL A 422 -2.77 19.21 -12.87
N VAL A 423 -3.99 19.68 -13.20
CA VAL A 423 -4.47 19.69 -14.59
C VAL A 423 -3.55 20.54 -15.48
N GLU A 424 -3.26 21.76 -15.07
CA GLU A 424 -2.39 22.68 -15.83
C GLU A 424 -0.97 22.10 -15.99
N THR A 425 -0.43 21.47 -14.96
CA THR A 425 0.91 20.87 -15.01
C THR A 425 0.94 19.69 -15.98
N ILE A 426 -0.07 18.81 -15.96
CA ILE A 426 -0.17 17.69 -16.91
C ILE A 426 -0.26 18.19 -18.36
N GLU A 427 -1.03 19.26 -18.61
CA GLU A 427 -1.20 19.82 -19.94
C GLU A 427 0.10 20.49 -20.47
N LYS A 428 0.86 21.15 -19.60
CA LYS A 428 2.06 21.91 -19.99
C LYS A 428 3.37 21.13 -19.87
N ASN A 429 3.50 20.29 -18.84
CA ASN A 429 4.74 19.61 -18.48
C ASN A 429 4.46 18.24 -17.83
N PRO A 430 3.87 17.27 -18.54
CA PRO A 430 3.65 15.93 -18.01
C PRO A 430 4.98 15.23 -17.71
N SER A 431 4.92 14.19 -16.86
CA SER A 431 6.07 13.33 -16.57
C SER A 431 6.69 12.76 -17.84
N LYS A 432 8.02 12.64 -17.82
CA LYS A 432 8.79 11.94 -18.85
C LYS A 432 8.49 10.43 -18.81
N PRO A 433 8.91 9.66 -19.83
CA PRO A 433 8.85 8.19 -19.74
C PRO A 433 9.48 7.70 -18.45
N LEU A 434 8.82 6.75 -17.79
CA LEU A 434 9.23 6.24 -16.49
C LEU A 434 10.63 5.57 -16.60
N LYS A 435 11.55 6.01 -15.73
CA LYS A 435 12.89 5.44 -15.61
C LYS A 435 12.93 4.59 -14.36
N MET A 436 13.16 3.29 -14.50
CA MET A 436 13.30 2.37 -13.37
C MET A 436 14.64 2.55 -12.66
N MET A 437 14.70 2.26 -11.35
CA MET A 437 15.95 2.37 -10.59
C MET A 437 16.96 1.27 -10.92
N TYR A 438 16.48 0.14 -11.42
CA TYR A 438 17.32 -1.01 -11.79
C TYR A 438 16.75 -1.72 -13.01
N GLU A 439 17.60 -2.47 -13.68
CA GLU A 439 17.23 -3.31 -14.83
C GLU A 439 16.85 -4.72 -14.37
N ASP A 440 16.02 -5.41 -15.16
CA ASP A 440 15.64 -6.80 -14.85
C ASP A 440 16.86 -7.74 -14.84
N ALA A 441 17.86 -7.45 -15.65
CA ALA A 441 19.11 -8.20 -15.75
C ALA A 441 20.09 -7.99 -14.58
N ASP A 442 19.88 -6.98 -13.75
CA ASP A 442 20.68 -6.80 -12.52
C ASP A 442 20.42 -7.98 -11.57
N ASP A 443 21.42 -8.43 -10.85
CA ASP A 443 21.24 -9.38 -9.76
C ASP A 443 20.55 -8.72 -8.54
N ILE A 444 20.05 -9.52 -7.61
CA ILE A 444 19.29 -9.04 -6.46
C ILE A 444 20.11 -8.08 -5.58
N GLU A 445 21.40 -8.36 -5.35
CA GLU A 445 22.25 -7.49 -4.54
C GLU A 445 22.45 -6.13 -5.20
N THR A 446 22.66 -6.11 -6.51
CA THR A 446 22.78 -4.89 -7.31
C THR A 446 21.50 -4.08 -7.29
N LYS A 447 20.32 -4.71 -7.42
CA LYS A 447 19.00 -4.03 -7.31
C LYS A 447 18.83 -3.38 -5.96
N VAL A 448 19.10 -4.11 -4.87
CA VAL A 448 19.03 -3.57 -3.49
C VAL A 448 19.99 -2.39 -3.32
N ARG A 449 21.24 -2.52 -3.80
CA ARG A 449 22.26 -1.47 -3.71
C ARG A 449 21.85 -0.21 -4.48
N LYS A 450 21.33 -0.34 -5.69
CA LYS A 450 20.83 0.79 -6.48
C LYS A 450 19.71 1.55 -5.77
N ILE A 451 18.74 0.86 -5.17
CA ILE A 451 17.67 1.49 -4.39
C ILE A 451 18.26 2.18 -3.15
N ALA A 452 19.09 1.47 -2.37
CA ALA A 452 19.67 2.01 -1.14
C ALA A 452 20.47 3.29 -1.38
N GLN A 453 21.31 3.30 -2.42
CA GLN A 453 22.15 4.45 -2.75
C GLN A 453 21.35 5.61 -3.37
N ASN A 454 20.52 5.34 -4.38
CA ASN A 454 19.86 6.40 -5.14
C ASN A 454 18.63 6.97 -4.41
N ILE A 455 17.82 6.11 -3.78
CA ILE A 455 16.56 6.51 -3.14
C ILE A 455 16.78 6.87 -1.67
N TYR A 456 17.51 6.03 -0.90
CA TYR A 456 17.71 6.30 0.53
C TYR A 456 18.92 7.19 0.81
N GLY A 457 19.92 7.25 -0.08
CA GLY A 457 21.14 7.99 0.13
C GLY A 457 22.15 7.25 1.03
N ALA A 458 22.04 5.93 1.13
CA ALA A 458 23.00 5.08 1.83
C ALA A 458 24.36 5.04 1.11
N ASN A 459 25.43 4.81 1.87
CA ASN A 459 26.76 4.59 1.28
C ASN A 459 26.84 3.22 0.60
N ASP A 460 26.38 2.16 1.28
CA ASP A 460 26.40 0.79 0.75
C ASP A 460 25.35 -0.11 1.43
N VAL A 461 25.34 -1.38 1.05
CA VAL A 461 24.47 -2.44 1.59
C VAL A 461 25.33 -3.51 2.26
N VAL A 462 24.94 -3.88 3.49
CA VAL A 462 25.58 -4.95 4.26
C VAL A 462 24.64 -6.15 4.33
N LEU A 463 25.11 -7.32 3.88
CA LEU A 463 24.34 -8.56 3.96
C LEU A 463 24.73 -9.37 5.19
N LYS A 464 23.76 -9.71 6.06
CA LYS A 464 23.97 -10.65 7.18
C LYS A 464 24.14 -12.10 6.65
N PRO A 465 24.72 -13.02 7.42
CA PRO A 465 24.96 -14.41 6.98
C PRO A 465 23.69 -15.12 6.46
N ALA A 466 22.54 -14.93 7.11
CA ALA A 466 21.26 -15.50 6.67
C ALA A 466 20.84 -14.95 5.29
N ALA A 467 20.98 -13.64 5.07
CA ALA A 467 20.71 -13.01 3.78
C ALA A 467 21.62 -13.53 2.68
N LYS A 468 22.92 -13.69 2.95
CA LYS A 468 23.87 -14.27 1.98
C LYS A 468 23.49 -15.70 1.57
N LYS A 469 23.08 -16.52 2.55
CA LYS A 469 22.60 -17.89 2.28
C LYS A 469 21.36 -17.90 1.39
N LYS A 470 20.39 -17.02 1.66
CA LYS A 470 19.17 -16.93 0.84
C LYS A 470 19.44 -16.34 -0.54
N LEU A 471 20.36 -15.38 -0.65
CA LEU A 471 20.79 -14.85 -1.95
C LEU A 471 21.36 -15.95 -2.85
N ALA A 472 22.21 -16.83 -2.31
CA ALA A 472 22.70 -18.00 -3.04
C ALA A 472 21.55 -18.91 -3.51
N ARG A 473 20.54 -19.11 -2.65
CA ARG A 473 19.34 -19.89 -3.01
C ARG A 473 18.53 -19.23 -4.12
N ILE A 474 18.34 -17.90 -4.08
CA ILE A 474 17.65 -17.13 -5.12
C ILE A 474 18.33 -17.35 -6.47
N LYS A 475 19.67 -17.31 -6.49
CA LYS A 475 20.48 -17.56 -7.68
C LYS A 475 20.35 -18.99 -8.19
N GLU A 476 20.44 -20.00 -7.30
CA GLU A 476 20.24 -21.41 -7.64
C GLU A 476 18.86 -21.66 -8.28
N LEU A 477 17.82 -20.95 -7.83
CA LEU A 477 16.46 -21.06 -8.35
C LEU A 477 16.24 -20.24 -9.64
N GLY A 478 17.23 -19.46 -10.11
CA GLY A 478 17.12 -18.62 -11.31
C GLY A 478 16.20 -17.42 -11.16
N LEU A 479 16.00 -16.92 -9.93
CA LEU A 479 15.02 -15.86 -9.59
C LEU A 479 15.64 -14.45 -9.53
N GLU A 480 16.87 -14.27 -10.00
CA GLU A 480 17.56 -12.98 -9.94
C GLU A 480 16.87 -11.87 -10.76
N HIS A 481 16.07 -12.25 -11.75
CA HIS A 481 15.29 -11.31 -12.58
C HIS A 481 14.09 -10.69 -11.85
N PHE A 482 13.68 -11.20 -10.68
CA PHE A 482 12.54 -10.65 -9.94
C PHE A 482 12.85 -9.24 -9.41
N PRO A 483 11.84 -8.34 -9.40
CA PRO A 483 11.96 -7.06 -8.72
C PRO A 483 12.16 -7.23 -7.21
N VAL A 484 12.76 -6.23 -6.59
CA VAL A 484 13.06 -6.20 -5.16
C VAL A 484 12.11 -5.26 -4.43
N CYS A 485 11.60 -5.73 -3.30
CA CYS A 485 10.81 -4.96 -2.35
C CYS A 485 11.60 -4.82 -1.04
N ILE A 486 12.18 -3.65 -0.77
CA ILE A 486 12.90 -3.43 0.49
C ILE A 486 11.89 -3.16 1.61
N ALA A 487 11.89 -4.02 2.62
CA ALA A 487 11.11 -3.88 3.85
C ALA A 487 11.97 -3.19 4.91
N LYS A 488 11.61 -1.97 5.31
CA LYS A 488 12.30 -1.19 6.34
C LYS A 488 11.34 -0.27 7.10
N THR A 489 11.85 0.42 8.13
CA THR A 489 11.08 1.46 8.83
C THR A 489 10.57 2.54 7.86
N GLN A 490 9.36 3.01 8.09
CA GLN A 490 8.74 4.09 7.33
C GLN A 490 9.09 5.50 7.84
N TYR A 491 9.83 5.62 8.93
CA TYR A 491 10.07 6.89 9.61
C TYR A 491 11.41 7.56 9.30
N SER A 492 12.23 6.93 8.46
CA SER A 492 13.54 7.44 8.06
C SER A 492 13.94 6.91 6.69
N PHE A 493 14.83 7.60 5.98
CA PHE A 493 15.54 7.04 4.83
C PHE A 493 16.47 5.89 5.23
N SER A 494 17.03 5.92 6.45
CA SER A 494 17.87 4.85 7.00
C SER A 494 17.03 3.68 7.57
N GLU A 495 17.68 2.68 8.14
CA GLU A 495 17.05 1.60 8.89
C GLU A 495 16.75 1.97 10.36
N ASP A 496 17.26 3.10 10.85
CA ASP A 496 16.97 3.64 12.18
C ASP A 496 15.73 4.54 12.14
N ALA A 497 14.65 4.10 12.78
CA ALA A 497 13.38 4.82 12.85
C ALA A 497 13.48 6.20 13.56
N LYS A 498 14.58 6.48 14.26
CA LYS A 498 14.82 7.75 14.97
C LYS A 498 15.74 8.72 14.21
N ALA A 499 16.34 8.28 13.12
CA ALA A 499 17.18 9.12 12.27
C ALA A 499 16.29 10.00 11.37
N TYR A 500 15.72 11.05 11.96
CA TYR A 500 14.85 12.00 11.25
C TYR A 500 15.63 12.91 10.29
N GLY A 501 14.91 13.66 9.47
CA GLY A 501 15.50 14.62 8.52
C GLY A 501 16.07 13.95 7.28
N LEU A 502 17.31 14.28 6.97
CA LEU A 502 18.08 13.70 5.88
C LEU A 502 19.34 13.04 6.47
N PRO A 503 19.27 11.77 6.90
CA PRO A 503 20.44 11.06 7.42
C PRO A 503 21.51 10.89 6.35
N THR A 504 22.78 10.96 6.78
CA THR A 504 23.97 10.78 5.94
C THR A 504 24.93 9.79 6.59
N ASN A 505 25.86 9.24 5.83
CA ASN A 505 26.90 8.32 6.30
C ASN A 505 26.34 7.07 7.00
N PHE A 506 25.39 6.40 6.35
CA PHE A 506 24.82 5.12 6.82
C PHE A 506 24.82 4.07 5.72
N ASP A 507 24.79 2.82 6.13
CA ASP A 507 24.56 1.67 5.26
C ASP A 507 23.18 1.09 5.53
N ILE A 508 22.66 0.30 4.58
CA ILE A 508 21.44 -0.50 4.78
C ILE A 508 21.86 -1.93 5.04
N THR A 509 21.45 -2.49 6.18
CA THR A 509 21.72 -3.86 6.57
C THR A 509 20.57 -4.77 6.19
N ILE A 510 20.76 -5.67 5.23
CA ILE A 510 19.81 -6.71 4.88
C ILE A 510 20.07 -7.93 5.76
N ARG A 511 19.10 -8.27 6.60
CA ARG A 511 19.20 -9.41 7.52
C ARG A 511 18.69 -10.72 6.93
N ASP A 512 17.73 -10.65 6.01
CA ASP A 512 17.11 -11.81 5.37
C ASP A 512 16.46 -11.43 4.04
N PHE A 513 16.14 -12.44 3.22
CA PHE A 513 15.30 -12.32 2.03
C PHE A 513 14.09 -13.24 2.15
N VAL A 514 12.91 -12.77 1.70
CA VAL A 514 11.72 -13.60 1.52
C VAL A 514 11.52 -13.82 0.02
N ILE A 515 11.38 -15.07 -0.37
CA ILE A 515 11.25 -15.48 -1.78
C ILE A 515 9.76 -15.66 -2.08
N ASN A 516 9.18 -14.75 -2.82
CA ASN A 516 7.77 -14.75 -3.21
C ASN A 516 7.69 -15.06 -4.71
N THR A 517 7.65 -16.35 -5.05
CA THR A 517 7.70 -16.81 -6.45
C THR A 517 6.39 -16.59 -7.20
N GLY A 518 5.25 -16.65 -6.52
CA GLY A 518 3.93 -16.39 -7.11
C GLY A 518 3.71 -14.92 -7.41
N SER A 519 4.08 -14.03 -6.50
CA SER A 519 4.05 -12.58 -6.77
C SER A 519 5.20 -12.11 -7.64
N GLU A 520 6.17 -12.99 -7.93
CA GLU A 520 7.39 -12.69 -8.70
C GLU A 520 8.16 -11.51 -8.10
N MET A 521 8.49 -11.59 -6.80
CA MET A 521 9.12 -10.51 -6.05
C MET A 521 10.02 -11.06 -4.94
N ILE A 522 11.17 -10.45 -4.74
CA ILE A 522 12.05 -10.73 -3.61
C ILE A 522 11.91 -9.62 -2.57
N VAL A 523 11.56 -9.99 -1.33
CA VAL A 523 11.49 -9.01 -0.23
C VAL A 523 12.82 -9.01 0.52
N ALA A 524 13.54 -7.90 0.45
CA ALA A 524 14.78 -7.67 1.20
C ALA A 524 14.45 -7.06 2.57
N VAL A 525 14.69 -7.79 3.65
CA VAL A 525 14.32 -7.38 5.01
C VAL A 525 15.46 -6.61 5.66
N ALA A 526 15.28 -5.32 5.86
CA ALA A 526 16.26 -4.42 6.49
C ALA A 526 15.84 -4.04 7.92
N GLY A 527 16.81 -3.91 8.81
CA GLY A 527 16.58 -3.52 10.20
C GLY A 527 15.68 -4.49 10.98
N ASP A 528 14.92 -3.96 11.94
CA ASP A 528 14.09 -4.76 12.87
C ASP A 528 12.60 -4.82 12.47
N ILE A 529 12.30 -4.76 11.20
CA ILE A 529 10.92 -4.80 10.72
C ILE A 529 10.24 -6.14 11.02
N MET A 530 8.99 -6.11 11.47
CA MET A 530 8.20 -7.29 11.83
C MET A 530 7.01 -7.46 10.90
N ARG A 531 6.81 -8.68 10.41
CA ARG A 531 5.68 -9.03 9.53
C ARG A 531 4.40 -9.38 10.30
N MET A 532 4.48 -9.53 11.63
CA MET A 532 3.36 -9.58 12.55
C MET A 532 3.53 -8.48 13.59
N PRO A 533 2.84 -7.32 13.42
CA PRO A 533 2.88 -6.23 14.37
C PRO A 533 2.30 -6.63 15.73
N GLY A 534 2.72 -5.95 16.79
CA GLY A 534 2.11 -6.09 18.12
C GLY A 534 1.15 -4.93 18.40
N LEU A 535 0.16 -5.17 19.25
CA LEU A 535 -0.69 -4.10 19.77
C LEU A 535 0.12 -3.13 20.64
N PRO A 536 -0.22 -1.82 20.64
CA PRO A 536 0.36 -0.82 21.54
C PRO A 536 -0.18 -1.01 22.98
N LYS A 537 0.35 -0.21 23.91
CA LYS A 537 -0.11 -0.21 25.31
C LYS A 537 -1.58 0.17 25.44
N SER A 538 -2.04 1.14 24.64
CA SER A 538 -3.44 1.57 24.53
C SER A 538 -3.87 1.43 23.09
N PRO A 539 -4.49 0.30 22.72
CA PRO A 539 -4.97 0.07 21.36
C PRO A 539 -6.25 0.89 21.07
N GLN A 540 -6.45 1.23 19.81
CA GLN A 540 -7.65 1.92 19.34
C GLN A 540 -8.94 1.16 19.68
N ALA A 541 -8.86 -0.16 19.80
CA ALA A 541 -9.97 -1.02 20.23
C ALA A 541 -10.62 -0.59 21.55
N GLU A 542 -9.89 0.08 22.46
CA GLU A 542 -10.44 0.59 23.72
C GLU A 542 -11.45 1.75 23.51
N LEU A 543 -11.44 2.38 22.35
CA LEU A 543 -12.31 3.50 22.00
C LEU A 543 -13.48 3.09 21.10
N ILE A 544 -13.45 1.86 20.56
CA ILE A 544 -14.49 1.37 19.65
C ILE A 544 -15.58 0.69 20.45
N ASP A 545 -16.84 1.10 20.23
CA ASP A 545 -18.01 0.51 20.89
C ASP A 545 -19.23 0.49 19.96
N VAL A 546 -20.28 -0.22 20.36
CA VAL A 546 -21.58 -0.23 19.70
C VAL A 546 -22.63 0.37 20.64
N VAL A 547 -22.96 1.63 20.41
CA VAL A 547 -23.93 2.38 21.24
C VAL A 547 -25.24 2.52 20.47
N ASN A 548 -26.34 1.99 21.03
CA ASN A 548 -27.67 2.00 20.39
C ASN A 548 -27.70 1.43 18.96
N GLY A 549 -26.93 0.37 18.71
CA GLY A 549 -26.83 -0.26 17.38
C GLY A 549 -25.92 0.48 16.39
N VAL A 550 -25.15 1.43 16.88
CA VAL A 550 -24.27 2.27 16.09
C VAL A 550 -22.83 2.09 16.54
N ILE A 551 -21.91 1.87 15.59
CA ILE A 551 -20.48 1.76 15.85
C ILE A 551 -19.92 3.15 16.13
N GLU A 552 -19.19 3.32 17.23
CA GLU A 552 -18.51 4.55 17.62
C GLU A 552 -17.00 4.30 17.79
N GLY A 553 -16.17 5.36 17.71
CA GLY A 553 -14.74 5.29 17.93
C GLY A 553 -13.91 4.65 16.80
N LEU A 554 -14.54 4.29 15.69
CA LEU A 554 -13.87 3.78 14.51
C LEU A 554 -13.38 4.96 13.65
N SER A 555 -12.17 5.44 13.83
CA SER A 555 -11.62 6.63 13.15
C SER A 555 -10.42 6.29 12.28
#